data_9719e3aa2b1aea5ee7d7d370417b62e6
#
_entry.id   9719e3aa2b1aea5ee7d7d370417b62e6
#
_cell.length_a   1.000
_cell.length_b   1.000
_cell.length_c   1.000
_cell.angle_alpha   90.00
_cell.angle_beta   90.00
_cell.angle_gamma   90.00
#
_symmetry.space_group_name_H-M   'P 1'
#
loop_
_entity.id
_entity.type
_entity.pdbx_description
1 polymer ?
#
loop_
_entity_poly.entity_id
_entity_poly.type
_entity_poly.pdbx_seq_one_letter_code
_entity_poly.pdbx_strand_id
1 'polypeptide(L)'
;MNIKDVKNVGIIGGGPGGLMLGLLLQQQGFDVKIFEKAGLDVNADRGGSLDIHEESGQLPLKETGVIDKFKELARFEGEDTRVLDKDGNVYYEETADPEVEGGRPEIDRGELCDIIAERLNKDTIVYNKAFKSLTRLDNEQIKVTFGDDSSETFDFVIGADGAFSKVRPYLANVDVEYNGISMVELNVEDVYNAHPDLAKFNKNGKMMAFGDNKAILGQVNGDGRIKVYMSYQMDYDEFDKFKAMSKTEIKEQLLKDFSDWNADLKKYIEYAGDDLLLRRIYKLPIGFKWDNQSNLTLIGDAAHLMSPFAGEGVNMAFYDAYLLAKALENNEDLQSASKEYEAQMYEASEQSARESQANLEEMFSDNAAQKFGDFFNQIGELFEEHQAQKQ
;
A
#
# COMPACT_ATOMS: atom_id res chain seq x y z
N MET A 1 6.24 -30.89 -7.46
CA MET A 1 6.32 -30.61 -8.93
C MET A 1 7.65 -29.96 -9.21
N ASN A 2 8.37 -30.40 -10.28
CA ASN A 2 9.59 -29.71 -10.73
C ASN A 2 9.21 -28.36 -11.37
N ILE A 3 10.00 -27.30 -11.15
CA ILE A 3 9.67 -25.95 -11.69
C ILE A 3 9.60 -25.93 -13.22
N LYS A 4 10.41 -26.73 -13.89
CA LYS A 4 10.37 -26.87 -15.36
C LYS A 4 9.06 -27.47 -15.90
N ASP A 5 8.32 -28.16 -15.04
CA ASP A 5 7.02 -28.77 -15.36
C ASP A 5 5.84 -27.83 -15.04
N VAL A 6 6.09 -26.73 -14.30
CA VAL A 6 5.09 -25.68 -14.06
C VAL A 6 4.84 -24.90 -15.33
N LYS A 7 3.66 -25.04 -15.91
CA LYS A 7 3.28 -24.38 -17.17
C LYS A 7 2.39 -23.17 -16.93
N ASN A 8 1.38 -23.35 -16.11
CA ASN A 8 0.30 -22.37 -15.93
C ASN A 8 0.32 -21.81 -14.52
N VAL A 9 0.48 -20.50 -14.39
CA VAL A 9 0.44 -19.78 -13.13
C VAL A 9 -0.77 -18.85 -13.08
N GLY A 10 -1.58 -18.98 -12.03
CA GLY A 10 -2.74 -18.12 -11.79
C GLY A 10 -2.48 -17.14 -10.64
N ILE A 11 -2.62 -15.85 -10.89
CA ILE A 11 -2.52 -14.79 -9.87
C ILE A 11 -3.92 -14.22 -9.64
N ILE A 12 -4.38 -14.26 -8.39
CA ILE A 12 -5.69 -13.74 -8.00
C ILE A 12 -5.52 -12.34 -7.41
N GLY A 13 -5.84 -11.33 -8.19
CA GLY A 13 -5.71 -9.90 -7.85
C GLY A 13 -4.75 -9.16 -8.79
N GLY A 14 -5.26 -8.14 -9.46
CA GLY A 14 -4.56 -7.25 -10.39
C GLY A 14 -4.10 -5.93 -9.74
N GLY A 15 -3.78 -5.95 -8.45
CA GLY A 15 -3.13 -4.82 -7.78
C GLY A 15 -1.64 -4.75 -8.10
N PRO A 16 -0.91 -3.73 -7.57
CA PRO A 16 0.50 -3.53 -7.87
C PRO A 16 1.36 -4.79 -7.71
N GLY A 17 1.24 -5.48 -6.56
CA GLY A 17 1.99 -6.72 -6.30
C GLY A 17 1.68 -7.85 -7.29
N GLY A 18 0.40 -8.07 -7.62
CA GLY A 18 0.00 -9.10 -8.58
C GLY A 18 0.47 -8.81 -10.00
N LEU A 19 0.40 -7.54 -10.43
CA LEU A 19 0.92 -7.09 -11.74
C LEU A 19 2.44 -7.26 -11.81
N MET A 20 3.17 -6.83 -10.77
CA MET A 20 4.62 -6.95 -10.71
C MET A 20 5.08 -8.41 -10.71
N LEU A 21 4.44 -9.27 -9.91
CA LEU A 21 4.72 -10.70 -9.92
C LEU A 21 4.46 -11.30 -11.30
N GLY A 22 3.33 -10.96 -11.92
CA GLY A 22 3.00 -11.43 -13.26
C GLY A 22 4.06 -11.08 -14.29
N LEU A 23 4.60 -9.87 -14.25
CA LEU A 23 5.66 -9.41 -15.15
C LEU A 23 6.97 -10.17 -14.91
N LEU A 24 7.39 -10.32 -13.65
CA LEU A 24 8.59 -11.09 -13.30
C LEU A 24 8.50 -12.54 -13.80
N LEU A 25 7.38 -13.22 -13.54
CA LEU A 25 7.18 -14.61 -13.95
C LEU A 25 7.10 -14.77 -15.46
N GLN A 26 6.49 -13.83 -16.18
CA GLN A 26 6.51 -13.86 -17.65
C GLN A 26 7.91 -13.71 -18.22
N GLN A 27 8.74 -12.86 -17.63
CA GLN A 27 10.15 -12.72 -18.05
C GLN A 27 10.97 -13.99 -17.79
N GLN A 28 10.59 -14.79 -16.79
CA GLN A 28 11.18 -16.12 -16.52
C GLN A 28 10.60 -17.23 -17.42
N GLY A 29 9.62 -16.91 -18.27
CA GLY A 29 9.05 -17.83 -19.26
C GLY A 29 7.81 -18.63 -18.79
N PHE A 30 7.22 -18.27 -17.67
CA PHE A 30 5.94 -18.87 -17.24
C PHE A 30 4.76 -18.34 -18.05
N ASP A 31 3.76 -19.19 -18.28
CA ASP A 31 2.45 -18.77 -18.79
C ASP A 31 1.61 -18.27 -17.62
N VAL A 32 1.38 -16.97 -17.56
CA VAL A 32 0.74 -16.29 -16.41
C VAL A 32 -0.59 -15.68 -16.81
N LYS A 33 -1.60 -15.89 -15.96
CA LYS A 33 -2.86 -15.15 -15.98
C LYS A 33 -3.09 -14.43 -14.65
N ILE A 34 -3.48 -13.17 -14.73
CA ILE A 34 -3.83 -12.32 -13.60
C ILE A 34 -5.33 -12.06 -13.65
N PHE A 35 -6.05 -12.39 -12.59
CA PHE A 35 -7.51 -12.24 -12.52
C PHE A 35 -7.88 -11.05 -11.64
N GLU A 36 -8.45 -10.02 -12.25
CA GLU A 36 -8.90 -8.82 -11.55
C GLU A 36 -10.45 -8.77 -11.51
N LYS A 37 -10.98 -8.57 -10.30
CA LYS A 37 -12.43 -8.49 -10.09
C LYS A 37 -13.08 -7.25 -10.71
N ALA A 38 -12.32 -6.17 -10.81
CA ALA A 38 -12.78 -4.92 -11.37
C ALA A 38 -12.72 -4.92 -12.90
N GLY A 39 -13.50 -4.05 -13.53
CA GLY A 39 -13.37 -3.74 -14.94
C GLY A 39 -12.20 -2.80 -15.24
N LEU A 40 -11.82 -2.71 -16.50
CA LEU A 40 -10.73 -1.85 -16.96
C LEU A 40 -10.96 -0.37 -16.59
N ASP A 41 -12.21 0.09 -16.66
CA ASP A 41 -12.58 1.50 -16.46
C ASP A 41 -12.56 1.95 -14.98
N VAL A 42 -12.36 1.02 -14.04
CA VAL A 42 -12.46 1.30 -12.59
C VAL A 42 -11.10 1.65 -11.96
N ASN A 43 -10.00 1.53 -12.70
CA ASN A 43 -8.65 1.67 -12.13
C ASN A 43 -8.12 3.11 -12.01
N ALA A 44 -8.74 4.08 -12.67
CA ALA A 44 -8.18 5.43 -12.81
C ALA A 44 -8.07 6.24 -11.50
N ASP A 45 -8.79 5.88 -10.43
CA ASP A 45 -8.84 6.69 -9.20
C ASP A 45 -8.67 5.88 -7.89
N ARG A 46 -7.93 4.78 -7.93
CA ARG A 46 -7.75 3.90 -6.77
C ARG A 46 -6.50 4.22 -5.96
N GLY A 47 -6.67 5.02 -4.94
CA GLY A 47 -5.67 5.21 -3.90
C GLY A 47 -4.96 6.56 -4.00
N GLY A 48 -4.09 6.80 -3.04
CA GLY A 48 -3.22 7.96 -2.98
C GLY A 48 -1.91 7.73 -3.71
N SER A 49 -1.00 8.66 -3.51
CA SER A 49 0.39 8.51 -3.87
C SER A 49 1.05 7.40 -3.06
N LEU A 50 2.07 6.77 -3.62
CA LEU A 50 2.84 5.68 -3.04
C LEU A 50 4.31 6.05 -3.09
N ASP A 51 5.00 5.97 -1.96
CA ASP A 51 6.44 6.08 -1.87
C ASP A 51 7.09 4.72 -2.15
N ILE A 52 8.02 4.67 -3.09
CA ILE A 52 8.64 3.41 -3.53
C ILE A 52 10.10 3.37 -3.06
N HIS A 53 10.37 2.51 -2.09
CA HIS A 53 11.65 2.42 -1.39
C HIS A 53 12.72 1.73 -2.20
N GLU A 54 13.96 2.25 -2.16
CA GLU A 54 15.06 1.72 -2.93
C GLU A 54 15.43 0.28 -2.53
N GLU A 55 15.37 -0.01 -1.25
CA GLU A 55 15.77 -1.28 -0.65
C GLU A 55 14.75 -2.42 -0.82
N SER A 56 13.53 -2.11 -1.27
CA SER A 56 12.44 -3.09 -1.40
C SER A 56 11.62 -2.90 -2.67
N GLY A 57 10.78 -1.86 -2.74
CA GLY A 57 9.85 -1.62 -3.85
C GLY A 57 10.51 -1.39 -5.21
N GLN A 58 11.70 -0.77 -5.24
CA GLN A 58 12.42 -0.53 -6.49
C GLN A 58 13.18 -1.77 -7.01
N LEU A 59 13.40 -2.80 -6.18
CA LEU A 59 14.13 -4.00 -6.63
C LEU A 59 13.45 -4.68 -7.82
N PRO A 60 12.16 -5.03 -7.80
CA PRO A 60 11.50 -5.63 -8.95
C PRO A 60 11.33 -4.67 -10.12
N LEU A 61 11.25 -3.36 -9.90
CA LEU A 61 11.25 -2.36 -10.98
C LEU A 61 12.59 -2.38 -11.75
N LYS A 62 13.72 -2.48 -11.02
CA LYS A 62 15.06 -2.64 -11.59
C LYS A 62 15.16 -3.96 -12.37
N GLU A 63 14.74 -5.08 -11.78
CA GLU A 63 14.80 -6.41 -12.37
C GLU A 63 13.99 -6.50 -13.68
N THR A 64 12.82 -5.93 -13.71
CA THR A 64 11.91 -5.97 -14.89
C THR A 64 12.21 -4.91 -15.94
N GLY A 65 13.12 -3.97 -15.67
CA GLY A 65 13.44 -2.83 -16.54
C GLY A 65 12.33 -1.78 -16.61
N VAL A 66 11.43 -1.74 -15.62
CA VAL A 66 10.38 -0.70 -15.48
C VAL A 66 10.94 0.55 -14.78
N ILE A 67 12.10 0.45 -14.12
CA ILE A 67 12.66 1.50 -13.27
C ILE A 67 12.84 2.84 -13.99
N ASP A 68 13.27 2.86 -15.24
CA ASP A 68 13.49 4.11 -15.97
C ASP A 68 12.15 4.84 -16.20
N LYS A 69 11.10 4.08 -16.58
CA LYS A 69 9.77 4.65 -16.77
C LYS A 69 9.16 5.12 -15.45
N PHE A 70 9.40 4.38 -14.37
CA PHE A 70 9.03 4.80 -13.01
C PHE A 70 9.68 6.14 -12.66
N LYS A 71 11.00 6.29 -12.85
CA LYS A 71 11.74 7.54 -12.56
C LYS A 71 11.27 8.75 -13.38
N GLU A 72 10.79 8.53 -14.62
CA GLU A 72 10.19 9.60 -15.45
C GLU A 72 8.89 10.16 -14.86
N LEU A 73 8.11 9.34 -14.14
CA LEU A 73 6.81 9.70 -13.59
C LEU A 73 6.85 10.00 -12.11
N ALA A 74 7.86 9.51 -11.41
CA ALA A 74 8.01 9.68 -9.97
C ALA A 74 8.32 11.14 -9.60
N ARG A 75 7.78 11.55 -8.46
CA ARG A 75 7.94 12.90 -7.92
C ARG A 75 8.88 12.85 -6.72
N PHE A 76 10.10 13.36 -6.90
CA PHE A 76 11.09 13.44 -5.83
C PHE A 76 10.75 14.54 -4.82
N GLU A 77 10.12 15.63 -5.28
CA GLU A 77 9.57 16.67 -4.41
C GLU A 77 8.43 16.19 -3.51
N GLY A 78 7.84 15.04 -3.83
CA GLY A 78 6.82 14.37 -3.00
C GLY A 78 7.36 13.85 -1.67
N GLU A 79 8.68 13.82 -1.48
CA GLU A 79 9.33 13.48 -0.22
C GLU A 79 9.28 14.62 0.82
N ASP A 80 8.80 15.84 0.47
CA ASP A 80 8.54 16.91 1.43
C ASP A 80 7.75 16.34 2.63
N THR A 81 8.24 16.60 3.83
CA THR A 81 7.60 16.11 5.06
C THR A 81 7.44 17.24 6.07
N ARG A 82 6.24 17.34 6.63
CA ARG A 82 5.94 18.34 7.65
C ARG A 82 5.15 17.72 8.79
N VAL A 83 5.62 17.92 10.03
CA VAL A 83 4.99 17.40 11.26
C VAL A 83 4.58 18.57 12.15
N LEU A 84 3.30 18.58 12.53
CA LEU A 84 2.70 19.62 13.37
C LEU A 84 1.92 19.00 14.53
N ASP A 85 1.68 19.82 15.56
CA ASP A 85 0.61 19.55 16.53
C ASP A 85 -0.74 20.15 16.09
N LYS A 86 -1.79 19.90 16.86
CA LYS A 86 -3.13 20.44 16.60
C LYS A 86 -3.22 21.97 16.63
N ASP A 87 -2.29 22.63 17.31
CA ASP A 87 -2.21 24.10 17.41
C ASP A 87 -1.44 24.73 16.22
N GLY A 88 -0.89 23.88 15.34
CA GLY A 88 -0.13 24.30 14.16
C GLY A 88 1.34 24.60 14.42
N ASN A 89 1.87 24.23 15.60
CA ASN A 89 3.29 24.31 15.85
C ASN A 89 4.04 23.25 15.05
N VAL A 90 5.09 23.65 14.35
CA VAL A 90 5.91 22.76 13.51
C VAL A 90 7.02 22.15 14.36
N TYR A 91 7.12 20.82 14.37
CA TYR A 91 8.14 20.03 15.05
C TYR A 91 9.19 19.47 14.10
N TYR A 92 8.82 19.28 12.85
CA TYR A 92 9.74 18.86 11.79
C TYR A 92 9.29 19.43 10.45
N GLU A 93 10.25 19.82 9.64
CA GLU A 93 10.02 20.27 8.28
C GLU A 93 11.22 19.94 7.42
N GLU A 94 11.03 19.12 6.42
CA GLU A 94 12.01 18.80 5.38
C GLU A 94 11.44 19.18 4.03
N THR A 95 12.28 19.76 3.19
CA THR A 95 11.96 20.07 1.81
C THR A 95 12.93 19.28 0.93
N ALA A 96 12.40 18.37 0.14
CA ALA A 96 13.18 17.57 -0.79
C ALA A 96 13.81 18.47 -1.87
N ASP A 97 15.04 18.15 -2.26
CA ASP A 97 15.67 18.79 -3.41
C ASP A 97 15.22 18.06 -4.68
N PRO A 98 14.46 18.69 -5.59
CA PRO A 98 13.96 18.03 -6.78
C PRO A 98 15.07 17.62 -7.77
N GLU A 99 16.29 18.13 -7.61
CA GLU A 99 17.46 17.75 -8.44
C GLU A 99 18.23 16.56 -7.87
N VAL A 100 17.89 16.12 -6.65
CA VAL A 100 18.52 14.97 -5.98
C VAL A 100 17.54 13.79 -6.02
N GLU A 101 17.96 12.68 -6.64
CA GLU A 101 17.20 11.45 -6.56
C GLU A 101 17.17 10.96 -5.11
N GLY A 102 16.02 11.09 -4.43
CA GLY A 102 15.78 10.57 -3.10
C GLY A 102 15.54 9.05 -3.13
N GLY A 103 15.56 8.42 -1.95
CA GLY A 103 15.41 6.98 -1.81
C GLY A 103 13.96 6.47 -1.89
N ARG A 104 12.97 7.39 -1.78
CA ARG A 104 11.55 7.06 -1.64
C ARG A 104 10.63 7.95 -2.48
N PRO A 105 10.89 8.09 -3.79
CA PRO A 105 10.09 8.96 -4.65
C PRO A 105 8.64 8.49 -4.72
N GLU A 106 7.74 9.46 -4.83
CA GLU A 106 6.30 9.27 -4.87
C GLU A 106 5.79 9.04 -6.30
N ILE A 107 4.85 8.12 -6.46
CA ILE A 107 4.11 7.91 -7.72
C ILE A 107 2.64 7.65 -7.43
N ASP A 108 1.75 8.10 -8.28
CA ASP A 108 0.34 7.76 -8.16
C ASP A 108 0.11 6.28 -8.45
N ARG A 109 -0.71 5.63 -7.62
CA ARG A 109 -0.94 4.18 -7.71
C ARG A 109 -1.43 3.72 -9.08
N GLY A 110 -2.27 4.52 -9.73
CA GLY A 110 -2.77 4.24 -11.08
C GLY A 110 -1.63 4.19 -12.09
N GLU A 111 -0.80 5.22 -12.11
CA GLU A 111 0.36 5.33 -12.99
C GLU A 111 1.35 4.16 -12.79
N LEU A 112 1.62 3.80 -11.53
CA LEU A 112 2.47 2.65 -11.23
C LEU A 112 1.89 1.34 -11.79
N CYS A 113 0.60 1.10 -11.66
CA CYS A 113 -0.05 -0.07 -12.22
C CYS A 113 -0.01 -0.07 -13.75
N ASP A 114 -0.23 1.09 -14.38
CA ASP A 114 -0.28 1.22 -15.83
C ASP A 114 1.08 0.93 -16.48
N ILE A 115 2.18 1.48 -15.95
CA ILE A 115 3.53 1.23 -16.50
C ILE A 115 3.97 -0.24 -16.36
N ILE A 116 3.46 -0.96 -15.37
CA ILE A 116 3.70 -2.39 -15.21
C ILE A 116 2.83 -3.18 -16.20
N ALA A 117 1.54 -2.84 -16.28
CA ALA A 117 0.58 -3.51 -17.16
C ALA A 117 0.94 -3.39 -18.64
N GLU A 118 1.48 -2.25 -19.08
CA GLU A 118 1.98 -2.03 -20.44
C GLU A 118 3.10 -2.99 -20.87
N ARG A 119 3.83 -3.56 -19.90
CA ARG A 119 4.93 -4.51 -20.14
C ARG A 119 4.47 -5.97 -20.15
N LEU A 120 3.26 -6.24 -19.69
CA LEU A 120 2.67 -7.58 -19.72
C LEU A 120 2.23 -7.97 -21.14
N ASN A 121 2.29 -9.26 -21.43
CA ASN A 121 1.78 -9.77 -22.69
C ASN A 121 0.28 -9.51 -22.82
N LYS A 122 -0.19 -9.38 -24.06
CA LYS A 122 -1.61 -9.23 -24.34
C LYS A 122 -2.41 -10.39 -23.71
N ASP A 123 -3.58 -10.07 -23.19
CA ASP A 123 -4.54 -11.00 -22.59
C ASP A 123 -4.04 -11.68 -21.28
N THR A 124 -2.90 -11.24 -20.69
CA THR A 124 -2.45 -11.72 -19.38
C THR A 124 -3.40 -11.30 -18.26
N ILE A 125 -3.91 -10.05 -18.31
CA ILE A 125 -4.85 -9.54 -17.30
C ILE A 125 -6.26 -9.85 -17.76
N VAL A 126 -7.01 -10.58 -16.94
CA VAL A 126 -8.41 -10.94 -17.19
C VAL A 126 -9.28 -10.16 -16.21
N TYR A 127 -9.90 -9.09 -16.71
CA TYR A 127 -10.79 -8.21 -15.94
C TYR A 127 -12.17 -8.83 -15.72
N ASN A 128 -12.93 -8.29 -14.76
CA ASN A 128 -14.27 -8.75 -14.38
C ASN A 128 -14.29 -10.22 -13.94
N LYS A 129 -13.19 -10.73 -13.37
CA LYS A 129 -13.00 -12.09 -12.89
C LYS A 129 -12.83 -12.13 -11.37
N ALA A 130 -13.93 -12.01 -10.66
CA ALA A 130 -13.93 -12.14 -9.21
C ALA A 130 -13.70 -13.60 -8.79
N PHE A 131 -12.69 -13.85 -7.97
CA PHE A 131 -12.44 -15.17 -7.38
C PHE A 131 -13.64 -15.63 -6.54
N LYS A 132 -14.06 -16.89 -6.73
CA LYS A 132 -15.15 -17.52 -5.97
C LYS A 132 -14.64 -18.65 -5.08
N SER A 133 -13.88 -19.58 -5.63
CA SER A 133 -13.35 -20.73 -4.88
C SER A 133 -12.20 -21.40 -5.61
N LEU A 134 -11.45 -22.24 -4.89
CA LEU A 134 -10.48 -23.15 -5.48
C LEU A 134 -10.74 -24.59 -5.03
N THR A 135 -10.32 -25.54 -5.86
CA THR A 135 -10.40 -26.99 -5.58
C THR A 135 -9.09 -27.63 -6.02
N ARG A 136 -8.48 -28.42 -5.14
CA ARG A 136 -7.31 -29.24 -5.49
C ARG A 136 -7.75 -30.46 -6.29
N LEU A 137 -7.05 -30.76 -7.37
CA LEU A 137 -7.27 -31.90 -8.23
C LEU A 137 -6.29 -33.04 -7.88
N ASP A 138 -6.63 -34.25 -8.26
CA ASP A 138 -5.82 -35.45 -7.99
C ASP A 138 -4.42 -35.41 -8.63
N ASN A 139 -4.25 -34.61 -9.68
CA ASN A 139 -2.97 -34.40 -10.39
C ASN A 139 -2.14 -33.23 -9.82
N GLU A 140 -2.39 -32.82 -8.58
CA GLU A 140 -1.73 -31.70 -7.88
C GLU A 140 -2.02 -30.30 -8.46
N GLN A 141 -2.85 -30.18 -9.49
CA GLN A 141 -3.28 -28.89 -10.02
C GLN A 141 -4.39 -28.27 -9.16
N ILE A 142 -4.55 -26.96 -9.29
CA ILE A 142 -5.60 -26.20 -8.63
C ILE A 142 -6.62 -25.71 -9.68
N LYS A 143 -7.87 -26.08 -9.53
CA LYS A 143 -8.99 -25.51 -10.28
C LYS A 143 -9.48 -24.27 -9.54
N VAL A 144 -9.39 -23.11 -10.19
CA VAL A 144 -9.95 -21.84 -9.73
C VAL A 144 -11.30 -21.62 -10.39
N THR A 145 -12.32 -21.29 -9.59
CA THR A 145 -13.67 -20.95 -10.05
C THR A 145 -13.96 -19.48 -9.77
N PHE A 146 -14.56 -18.80 -10.71
CA PHE A 146 -14.87 -17.37 -10.67
C PHE A 146 -16.36 -17.09 -10.40
N GLY A 147 -16.70 -15.85 -10.15
CA GLY A 147 -18.07 -15.42 -9.83
C GLY A 147 -19.09 -15.63 -10.94
N ASP A 148 -18.64 -15.75 -12.19
CA ASP A 148 -19.44 -16.09 -13.36
C ASP A 148 -19.56 -17.60 -13.62
N ASP A 149 -19.16 -18.43 -12.64
CA ASP A 149 -19.13 -19.90 -12.69
C ASP A 149 -18.17 -20.50 -13.73
N SER A 150 -17.38 -19.67 -14.43
CA SER A 150 -16.28 -20.18 -15.25
C SER A 150 -15.14 -20.70 -14.35
N SER A 151 -14.29 -21.54 -14.89
CA SER A 151 -13.15 -22.08 -14.14
C SER A 151 -11.95 -22.32 -15.04
N GLU A 152 -10.76 -22.17 -14.46
CA GLU A 152 -9.48 -22.50 -15.09
C GLU A 152 -8.61 -23.32 -14.13
N THR A 153 -7.61 -24.03 -14.67
CA THR A 153 -6.75 -24.93 -13.90
C THR A 153 -5.30 -24.48 -14.01
N PHE A 154 -4.61 -24.46 -12.87
CA PHE A 154 -3.24 -23.96 -12.75
C PHE A 154 -2.37 -24.98 -12.01
N ASP A 155 -1.08 -24.97 -12.34
CA ASP A 155 -0.04 -25.71 -11.64
C ASP A 155 0.37 -25.00 -10.33
N PHE A 156 0.31 -23.66 -10.36
CA PHE A 156 0.62 -22.79 -9.21
C PHE A 156 -0.37 -21.63 -9.13
N VAL A 157 -0.91 -21.37 -7.97
CA VAL A 157 -1.82 -20.24 -7.69
C VAL A 157 -1.25 -19.33 -6.63
N ILE A 158 -1.30 -18.02 -6.86
CA ILE A 158 -0.87 -17.01 -5.92
C ILE A 158 -2.04 -16.09 -5.60
N GLY A 159 -2.37 -15.94 -4.31
CA GLY A 159 -3.32 -14.95 -3.82
C GLY A 159 -2.65 -13.59 -3.65
N ALA A 160 -3.10 -12.61 -4.44
CA ALA A 160 -2.70 -11.20 -4.39
C ALA A 160 -3.96 -10.31 -4.26
N ASP A 161 -5.01 -10.84 -3.64
CA ASP A 161 -6.36 -10.28 -3.62
C ASP A 161 -6.64 -9.34 -2.44
N GLY A 162 -5.56 -8.89 -1.77
CA GLY A 162 -5.55 -7.77 -0.83
C GLY A 162 -6.07 -8.11 0.56
N ALA A 163 -6.37 -7.09 1.34
CA ALA A 163 -6.67 -7.14 2.77
C ALA A 163 -7.71 -8.19 3.17
N PHE A 164 -8.81 -8.28 2.41
CA PHE A 164 -9.91 -9.22 2.64
C PHE A 164 -9.83 -10.42 1.71
N SER A 165 -8.61 -10.98 1.59
CA SER A 165 -8.32 -12.11 0.71
C SER A 165 -9.32 -13.26 0.88
N LYS A 166 -9.85 -13.72 -0.24
CA LYS A 166 -10.66 -14.93 -0.31
C LYS A 166 -9.81 -16.18 -0.57
N VAL A 167 -8.56 -16.00 -0.95
CA VAL A 167 -7.60 -17.11 -1.13
C VAL A 167 -6.99 -17.52 0.22
N ARG A 168 -6.72 -16.57 1.12
CA ARG A 168 -6.13 -16.83 2.45
C ARG A 168 -6.80 -17.97 3.24
N PRO A 169 -8.13 -18.10 3.29
CA PRO A 169 -8.79 -19.17 4.05
C PRO A 169 -8.44 -20.60 3.60
N TYR A 170 -7.89 -20.77 2.39
CA TYR A 170 -7.42 -22.08 1.91
C TYR A 170 -6.04 -22.46 2.45
N LEU A 171 -5.31 -21.53 3.05
CA LEU A 171 -4.01 -21.72 3.69
C LEU A 171 -4.11 -21.68 5.23
N ALA A 172 -4.89 -20.74 5.76
CA ALA A 172 -5.07 -20.60 7.20
C ALA A 172 -6.43 -19.98 7.53
N ASN A 173 -6.99 -20.42 8.66
CA ASN A 173 -8.21 -19.84 9.21
C ASN A 173 -7.83 -18.69 10.15
N VAL A 174 -7.73 -17.48 9.60
CA VAL A 174 -7.41 -16.25 10.31
C VAL A 174 -8.29 -15.12 9.81
N ASP A 175 -8.83 -14.36 10.73
CA ASP A 175 -9.60 -13.15 10.43
C ASP A 175 -8.71 -11.91 10.51
N VAL A 176 -9.05 -10.88 9.74
CA VAL A 176 -8.46 -9.56 9.91
C VAL A 176 -9.02 -8.88 11.15
N GLU A 177 -8.18 -8.17 11.88
CA GLU A 177 -8.53 -7.47 13.11
C GLU A 177 -8.62 -5.96 12.86
N TYR A 178 -9.62 -5.30 13.44
CA TYR A 178 -9.66 -3.85 13.49
C TYR A 178 -8.54 -3.34 14.41
N ASN A 179 -7.74 -2.40 13.93
CA ASN A 179 -6.56 -1.94 14.68
C ASN A 179 -6.81 -0.71 15.57
N GLY A 180 -8.07 -0.32 15.76
CA GLY A 180 -8.45 0.82 16.60
C GLY A 180 -8.50 2.16 15.86
N ILE A 181 -8.17 2.20 14.56
CA ILE A 181 -8.15 3.43 13.76
C ILE A 181 -9.21 3.41 12.68
N SER A 182 -9.96 4.50 12.60
CA SER A 182 -10.90 4.79 11.51
C SER A 182 -10.59 6.13 10.88
N MET A 183 -10.89 6.28 9.60
CA MET A 183 -10.58 7.48 8.82
C MET A 183 -11.76 7.91 7.98
N VAL A 184 -11.93 9.23 7.85
CA VAL A 184 -12.69 9.84 6.77
C VAL A 184 -11.69 10.35 5.76
N GLU A 185 -11.70 9.77 4.56
CA GLU A 185 -10.86 10.17 3.44
C GLU A 185 -11.58 11.25 2.64
N LEU A 186 -10.89 12.35 2.36
CA LEU A 186 -11.39 13.51 1.63
C LEU A 186 -10.41 13.85 0.51
N ASN A 187 -10.86 14.64 -0.48
CA ASN A 187 -10.00 15.20 -1.51
C ASN A 187 -10.19 16.73 -1.59
N VAL A 188 -9.07 17.47 -1.63
CA VAL A 188 -9.04 18.88 -2.00
C VAL A 188 -8.48 18.96 -3.41
N GLU A 189 -9.36 19.23 -4.37
CA GLU A 189 -9.03 19.24 -5.79
C GLU A 189 -8.31 20.54 -6.20
N ASP A 190 -7.44 20.44 -7.23
CA ASP A 190 -6.77 21.57 -7.89
C ASP A 190 -6.15 22.56 -6.89
N VAL A 191 -5.44 22.04 -5.87
CA VAL A 191 -5.00 22.83 -4.72
C VAL A 191 -4.13 24.02 -5.10
N TYR A 192 -3.32 23.90 -6.15
CA TYR A 192 -2.40 24.94 -6.56
C TYR A 192 -3.11 26.18 -7.14
N ASN A 193 -4.24 26.00 -7.81
CA ASN A 193 -4.99 27.10 -8.43
C ASN A 193 -6.15 27.54 -7.53
N ALA A 194 -6.92 26.60 -6.98
CA ALA A 194 -8.11 26.90 -6.20
C ALA A 194 -7.80 27.30 -4.74
N HIS A 195 -6.77 26.70 -4.15
CA HIS A 195 -6.44 26.86 -2.73
C HIS A 195 -4.92 27.04 -2.49
N PRO A 196 -4.28 28.08 -3.09
CA PRO A 196 -2.82 28.28 -3.02
C PRO A 196 -2.30 28.48 -1.60
N ASP A 197 -3.12 28.93 -0.68
CA ASP A 197 -2.79 29.05 0.74
C ASP A 197 -2.61 27.66 1.40
N LEU A 198 -3.49 26.72 1.08
CA LEU A 198 -3.38 25.33 1.55
C LEU A 198 -2.23 24.60 0.87
N ALA A 199 -2.01 24.81 -0.45
CA ALA A 199 -0.87 24.25 -1.16
C ALA A 199 0.45 24.67 -0.49
N LYS A 200 0.60 25.96 -0.18
CA LYS A 200 1.77 26.49 0.54
C LYS A 200 1.91 25.91 1.93
N PHE A 201 0.80 25.68 2.64
CA PHE A 201 0.80 25.13 3.99
C PHE A 201 1.18 23.65 3.98
N ASN A 202 0.64 22.86 3.05
CA ASN A 202 0.92 21.40 2.91
C ASN A 202 2.32 21.14 2.37
N LYS A 203 2.86 22.03 1.52
CA LYS A 203 4.02 21.80 0.64
C LYS A 203 3.73 20.73 -0.44
N ASN A 204 4.77 20.10 -1.03
CA ASN A 204 4.63 19.22 -2.18
C ASN A 204 4.47 17.72 -1.81
N GLY A 205 4.64 17.38 -0.55
CA GLY A 205 4.62 16.00 -0.07
C GLY A 205 3.59 15.75 1.02
N LYS A 206 4.06 15.31 2.18
CA LYS A 206 3.24 14.85 3.31
C LYS A 206 3.17 15.91 4.42
N MET A 207 1.97 16.29 4.82
CA MET A 207 1.71 17.02 6.05
C MET A 207 1.03 16.09 7.06
N MET A 208 1.55 16.04 8.27
CA MET A 208 1.03 15.23 9.38
C MET A 208 0.81 16.12 10.60
N ALA A 209 -0.42 16.17 11.09
CA ALA A 209 -0.77 16.91 12.30
C ALA A 209 -1.43 15.97 13.32
N PHE A 210 -0.99 16.04 14.58
CA PHE A 210 -1.38 15.10 15.63
C PHE A 210 -1.93 15.82 16.87
N GLY A 211 -2.93 15.24 17.51
CA GLY A 211 -3.46 15.69 18.79
C GLY A 211 -4.74 14.97 19.20
N ASP A 212 -4.95 14.81 20.50
CA ASP A 212 -6.21 14.32 21.11
C ASP A 212 -6.74 13.00 20.50
N ASN A 213 -5.88 12.00 20.31
CA ASN A 213 -6.21 10.73 19.65
C ASN A 213 -6.79 10.90 18.24
N LYS A 214 -6.41 11.97 17.55
CA LYS A 214 -6.79 12.30 16.18
C LYS A 214 -5.57 12.72 15.38
N ALA A 215 -5.65 12.53 14.06
CA ALA A 215 -4.63 13.03 13.14
C ALA A 215 -5.26 13.57 11.85
N ILE A 216 -4.61 14.56 11.26
CA ILE A 216 -4.86 15.03 9.90
C ILE A 216 -3.62 14.72 9.08
N LEU A 217 -3.77 13.90 8.04
CA LEU A 217 -2.68 13.61 7.11
C LEU A 217 -3.08 14.16 5.74
N GLY A 218 -2.25 14.99 5.16
CA GLY A 218 -2.44 15.54 3.81
C GLY A 218 -1.31 15.09 2.89
N GLN A 219 -1.64 14.44 1.78
CA GLN A 219 -0.70 13.95 0.78
C GLN A 219 -1.02 14.55 -0.59
N VAL A 220 -0.04 15.21 -1.20
CA VAL A 220 -0.20 15.72 -2.58
C VAL A 220 -0.08 14.58 -3.58
N ASN A 221 -1.04 14.51 -4.51
CA ASN A 221 -1.03 13.60 -5.65
C ASN A 221 -0.51 14.33 -6.92
N GLY A 222 -0.12 13.56 -7.93
CA GLY A 222 0.42 14.07 -9.19
C GLY A 222 -0.54 14.94 -9.99
N ASP A 223 -1.84 14.75 -9.81
CA ASP A 223 -2.89 15.57 -10.44
C ASP A 223 -3.17 16.91 -9.74
N GLY A 224 -2.41 17.24 -8.68
CA GLY A 224 -2.53 18.50 -7.95
C GLY A 224 -3.64 18.50 -6.90
N ARG A 225 -4.26 17.37 -6.59
CA ARG A 225 -5.14 17.25 -5.43
C ARG A 225 -4.35 16.95 -4.16
N ILE A 226 -4.88 17.33 -3.01
CA ILE A 226 -4.45 16.82 -1.71
C ILE A 226 -5.43 15.76 -1.26
N LYS A 227 -4.95 14.53 -1.08
CA LYS A 227 -5.67 13.48 -0.41
C LYS A 227 -5.53 13.64 1.10
N VAL A 228 -6.66 13.69 1.80
CA VAL A 228 -6.72 13.99 3.23
C VAL A 228 -7.28 12.80 3.98
N TYR A 229 -6.62 12.43 5.07
CA TYR A 229 -7.07 11.38 5.98
C TYR A 229 -7.34 11.99 7.36
N MET A 230 -8.64 12.17 7.68
CA MET A 230 -9.10 12.59 9.00
C MET A 230 -9.20 11.35 9.88
N SER A 231 -8.18 11.12 10.68
CA SER A 231 -8.00 9.87 11.42
C SER A 231 -8.42 9.98 12.87
N TYR A 232 -9.03 8.92 13.39
CA TYR A 232 -9.50 8.79 14.76
C TYR A 232 -9.03 7.47 15.37
N GLN A 233 -8.47 7.54 16.57
CA GLN A 233 -8.37 6.37 17.44
C GLN A 233 -9.70 6.24 18.20
N MET A 234 -10.48 5.20 17.92
CA MET A 234 -11.80 5.00 18.51
C MET A 234 -12.25 3.54 18.44
N ASP A 235 -13.27 3.21 19.22
CA ASP A 235 -13.89 1.90 19.15
C ASP A 235 -14.62 1.67 17.82
N TYR A 236 -14.70 0.41 17.42
CA TYR A 236 -15.26 -0.01 16.13
C TYR A 236 -16.67 0.57 15.88
N ASP A 237 -17.56 0.48 16.87
CA ASP A 237 -18.97 0.88 16.73
C ASP A 237 -19.15 2.39 16.76
N GLU A 238 -18.25 3.15 17.38
CA GLU A 238 -18.34 4.61 17.44
C GLU A 238 -18.24 5.26 16.07
N PHE A 239 -17.50 4.65 15.14
CA PHE A 239 -17.38 5.14 13.77
C PHE A 239 -18.65 4.97 12.94
N ASP A 240 -19.58 4.10 13.37
CA ASP A 240 -20.84 3.87 12.65
C ASP A 240 -21.74 5.11 12.59
N LYS A 241 -21.51 6.09 13.47
CA LYS A 241 -22.20 7.39 13.41
C LYS A 241 -22.13 8.03 12.03
N PHE A 242 -20.98 7.91 11.35
CA PHE A 242 -20.76 8.50 10.03
C PHE A 242 -21.53 7.79 8.89
N LYS A 243 -21.87 6.52 9.04
CA LYS A 243 -22.59 5.75 8.01
C LYS A 243 -24.03 6.26 7.77
N ALA A 244 -24.64 6.85 8.80
CA ALA A 244 -26.00 7.37 8.74
C ALA A 244 -26.07 8.83 8.27
N MET A 245 -24.92 9.51 8.12
CA MET A 245 -24.82 10.91 7.77
C MET A 245 -24.70 11.11 6.25
N SER A 246 -25.29 12.18 5.75
CA SER A 246 -24.99 12.70 4.42
C SER A 246 -23.55 13.25 4.35
N LYS A 247 -23.01 13.44 3.17
CA LYS A 247 -21.67 14.01 2.98
C LYS A 247 -21.50 15.37 3.64
N THR A 248 -22.52 16.22 3.56
CA THR A 248 -22.55 17.53 4.24
C THR A 248 -22.49 17.37 5.76
N GLU A 249 -23.33 16.50 6.32
CA GLU A 249 -23.35 16.24 7.77
C GLU A 249 -22.01 15.66 8.25
N ILE A 250 -21.34 14.83 7.44
CA ILE A 250 -20.01 14.33 7.78
C ILE A 250 -19.00 15.48 7.85
N LYS A 251 -18.99 16.41 6.89
CA LYS A 251 -18.09 17.58 6.91
C LYS A 251 -18.37 18.49 8.12
N GLU A 252 -19.63 18.73 8.44
CA GLU A 252 -20.03 19.48 9.63
C GLU A 252 -19.58 18.79 10.93
N GLN A 253 -19.70 17.46 10.99
CA GLN A 253 -19.23 16.68 12.13
C GLN A 253 -17.70 16.72 12.25
N LEU A 254 -16.97 16.63 11.15
CA LEU A 254 -15.51 16.78 11.14
C LEU A 254 -15.09 18.17 11.66
N LEU A 255 -15.70 19.24 11.16
CA LEU A 255 -15.42 20.60 11.64
C LEU A 255 -15.74 20.78 13.14
N LYS A 256 -16.74 20.07 13.66
CA LYS A 256 -17.04 20.05 15.10
C LYS A 256 -16.00 19.25 15.88
N ASP A 257 -15.62 18.06 15.40
CA ASP A 257 -14.65 17.18 16.08
C ASP A 257 -13.23 17.78 16.11
N PHE A 258 -12.90 18.65 15.14
CA PHE A 258 -11.63 19.37 15.03
C PHE A 258 -11.77 20.89 15.33
N SER A 259 -12.82 21.30 16.05
CA SER A 259 -13.14 22.74 16.27
C SER A 259 -12.03 23.50 17.01
N ASP A 260 -11.31 22.82 17.90
CA ASP A 260 -10.19 23.37 18.68
C ASP A 260 -8.84 23.26 17.98
N TRP A 261 -8.79 22.75 16.74
CA TRP A 261 -7.59 22.66 15.94
C TRP A 261 -7.31 23.99 15.22
N ASN A 262 -6.03 24.21 14.87
CA ASN A 262 -5.56 25.39 14.13
C ASN A 262 -6.39 25.64 12.87
N ALA A 263 -6.61 26.91 12.53
CA ALA A 263 -7.45 27.32 11.40
C ALA A 263 -6.92 26.80 10.06
N ASP A 264 -5.60 26.76 9.85
CA ASP A 264 -5.01 26.25 8.60
C ASP A 264 -5.23 24.72 8.47
N LEU A 265 -5.23 23.97 9.58
CA LEU A 265 -5.56 22.55 9.58
C LEU A 265 -7.03 22.27 9.26
N LYS A 266 -7.95 23.14 9.66
CA LYS A 266 -9.39 23.01 9.31
C LYS A 266 -9.67 23.24 7.83
N LYS A 267 -8.80 23.93 7.09
CA LYS A 267 -8.92 24.15 5.65
C LYS A 267 -8.96 22.83 4.85
N TYR A 268 -8.32 21.77 5.35
CA TYR A 268 -8.40 20.44 4.73
C TYR A 268 -9.82 19.89 4.69
N ILE A 269 -10.67 20.27 5.64
CA ILE A 269 -12.10 19.91 5.67
C ILE A 269 -12.92 20.93 4.87
N GLU A 270 -12.66 22.22 5.08
CA GLU A 270 -13.42 23.32 4.49
C GLU A 270 -13.34 23.31 2.96
N TYR A 271 -12.15 23.06 2.41
CA TYR A 271 -11.89 23.07 0.96
C TYR A 271 -12.15 21.71 0.29
N ALA A 272 -12.34 20.63 1.07
CA ALA A 272 -12.62 19.32 0.51
C ALA A 272 -13.91 19.32 -0.33
N GLY A 273 -13.86 18.59 -1.44
CA GLY A 273 -15.02 18.30 -2.27
C GLY A 273 -16.02 17.35 -1.60
N ASP A 274 -17.02 16.91 -2.37
CA ASP A 274 -18.04 15.99 -1.88
C ASP A 274 -17.65 14.52 -2.04
N ASP A 275 -16.50 14.23 -2.63
CA ASP A 275 -15.99 12.87 -2.71
C ASP A 275 -15.30 12.49 -1.41
N LEU A 276 -15.95 11.62 -0.63
CA LEU A 276 -15.43 11.15 0.65
C LEU A 276 -15.66 9.65 0.82
N LEU A 277 -14.75 9.01 1.57
CA LEU A 277 -14.80 7.59 1.84
C LEU A 277 -14.56 7.31 3.32
N LEU A 278 -15.41 6.45 3.89
CA LEU A 278 -15.26 5.97 5.26
C LEU A 278 -14.42 4.69 5.27
N ARG A 279 -13.33 4.70 6.03
CA ARG A 279 -12.42 3.55 6.16
C ARG A 279 -12.23 3.16 7.61
N ARG A 280 -12.22 1.87 7.86
CA ARG A 280 -11.62 1.26 9.06
C ARG A 280 -10.31 0.61 8.67
N ILE A 281 -9.32 0.75 9.49
CA ILE A 281 -8.01 0.15 9.26
C ILE A 281 -7.96 -1.21 9.94
N TYR A 282 -7.52 -2.20 9.18
CA TYR A 282 -7.41 -3.58 9.62
C TYR A 282 -5.98 -4.07 9.52
N LYS A 283 -5.68 -5.10 10.27
CA LYS A 283 -4.39 -5.81 10.22
C LYS A 283 -4.60 -7.32 10.37
N LEU A 284 -3.63 -8.08 9.98
CA LEU A 284 -3.45 -9.46 10.43
C LEU A 284 -2.63 -9.51 11.72
N PRO A 285 -2.73 -10.57 12.52
CA PRO A 285 -1.85 -10.77 13.66
C PRO A 285 -0.37 -10.68 13.26
N ILE A 286 0.43 -9.93 14.02
CA ILE A 286 1.87 -9.80 13.74
C ILE A 286 2.53 -11.18 13.86
N GLY A 287 3.34 -11.54 12.85
CA GLY A 287 3.97 -12.85 12.77
C GLY A 287 3.02 -13.96 12.30
N PHE A 288 1.89 -13.62 11.69
CA PHE A 288 0.99 -14.58 11.05
C PHE A 288 1.74 -15.43 10.03
N LYS A 289 1.52 -16.75 10.08
CA LYS A 289 2.14 -17.77 9.21
C LYS A 289 1.13 -18.86 8.90
N TRP A 290 1.39 -19.63 7.86
CA TRP A 290 0.61 -20.80 7.48
C TRP A 290 1.51 -22.01 7.20
N ASP A 291 0.93 -23.20 7.16
CA ASP A 291 1.64 -24.40 6.75
C ASP A 291 1.87 -24.39 5.23
N ASN A 292 3.12 -24.51 4.82
CA ASN A 292 3.50 -24.45 3.40
C ASN A 292 2.71 -25.44 2.55
N GLN A 293 2.19 -24.94 1.46
CA GLN A 293 1.50 -25.71 0.42
C GLN A 293 2.19 -25.41 -0.91
N SER A 294 2.89 -26.38 -1.47
CA SER A 294 3.82 -26.18 -2.60
C SER A 294 3.24 -25.43 -3.80
N ASN A 295 1.94 -25.54 -4.06
CA ASN A 295 1.29 -24.98 -5.24
C ASN A 295 0.27 -23.87 -4.96
N LEU A 296 0.24 -23.35 -3.72
CA LEU A 296 -0.60 -22.23 -3.31
C LEU A 296 0.14 -21.36 -2.30
N THR A 297 0.26 -20.08 -2.55
CA THR A 297 0.83 -19.10 -1.62
C THR A 297 0.15 -17.73 -1.73
N LEU A 298 0.56 -16.75 -0.91
CA LEU A 298 0.02 -15.40 -0.87
C LEU A 298 1.15 -14.38 -0.99
N ILE A 299 0.80 -13.18 -1.48
CA ILE A 299 1.69 -11.99 -1.48
C ILE A 299 0.92 -10.75 -1.01
N GLY A 300 1.65 -9.77 -0.51
CA GLY A 300 1.12 -8.45 -0.11
C GLY A 300 0.08 -8.55 1.00
N ASP A 301 -0.92 -7.68 0.98
CA ASP A 301 -1.96 -7.61 2.02
C ASP A 301 -2.73 -8.92 2.21
N ALA A 302 -2.75 -9.80 1.21
CA ALA A 302 -3.33 -11.13 1.34
C ALA A 302 -2.52 -11.99 2.33
N ALA A 303 -1.20 -11.79 2.38
CA ALA A 303 -0.26 -12.52 3.25
C ALA A 303 -0.06 -11.84 4.61
N HIS A 304 0.08 -10.50 4.64
CA HIS A 304 0.59 -9.79 5.81
C HIS A 304 -0.01 -8.38 5.97
N LEU A 305 -1.32 -8.24 5.82
CA LEU A 305 -2.01 -6.95 6.03
C LEU A 305 -1.54 -6.27 7.31
N MET A 306 -1.01 -5.07 7.15
CA MET A 306 -0.58 -4.19 8.26
C MET A 306 -1.21 -2.81 8.13
N SER A 307 -1.11 -2.00 9.18
CA SER A 307 -1.57 -0.61 9.12
C SER A 307 -0.69 0.22 8.18
N PRO A 308 -1.22 1.30 7.57
CA PRO A 308 -0.47 2.06 6.55
C PRO A 308 0.59 3.01 7.12
N PHE A 309 0.80 3.02 8.45
CA PHE A 309 1.57 4.05 9.14
C PHE A 309 3.11 3.90 9.05
N ALA A 310 3.59 2.87 8.36
CA ALA A 310 4.99 2.76 7.96
C ALA A 310 5.23 3.02 6.46
N GLY A 311 4.16 3.19 5.65
CA GLY A 311 4.28 3.36 4.21
C GLY A 311 4.71 2.08 3.45
N GLU A 312 4.69 0.92 4.10
CA GLU A 312 5.34 -0.29 3.61
C GLU A 312 4.46 -1.20 2.72
N GLY A 313 3.15 -0.95 2.65
CA GLY A 313 2.22 -1.92 2.03
C GLY A 313 2.57 -2.30 0.58
N VAL A 314 2.81 -1.32 -0.29
CA VAL A 314 3.18 -1.57 -1.69
C VAL A 314 4.61 -2.09 -1.81
N ASN A 315 5.53 -1.58 -0.99
CA ASN A 315 6.93 -1.97 -0.95
C ASN A 315 7.07 -3.45 -0.58
N MET A 316 6.35 -3.89 0.44
CA MET A 316 6.30 -5.30 0.85
C MET A 316 5.67 -6.18 -0.23
N ALA A 317 4.58 -5.75 -0.88
CA ALA A 317 3.97 -6.51 -1.96
C ALA A 317 4.92 -6.67 -3.19
N PHE A 318 5.71 -5.64 -3.49
CA PHE A 318 6.73 -5.69 -4.53
C PHE A 318 7.92 -6.56 -4.12
N TYR A 319 8.33 -6.46 -2.87
CA TYR A 319 9.39 -7.30 -2.33
C TYR A 319 9.01 -8.78 -2.32
N ASP A 320 7.78 -9.10 -1.95
CA ASP A 320 7.22 -10.46 -2.06
C ASP A 320 7.28 -10.99 -3.49
N ALA A 321 6.86 -10.18 -4.46
CA ALA A 321 6.92 -10.53 -5.87
C ALA A 321 8.35 -10.83 -6.31
N TYR A 322 9.31 -10.00 -5.89
CA TYR A 322 10.72 -10.19 -6.14
C TYR A 322 11.27 -11.47 -5.49
N LEU A 323 11.00 -11.68 -4.20
CA LEU A 323 11.46 -12.85 -3.45
C LEU A 323 10.91 -14.16 -4.05
N LEU A 324 9.61 -14.19 -4.39
CA LEU A 324 8.99 -15.37 -4.98
C LEU A 324 9.57 -15.68 -6.37
N ALA A 325 9.76 -14.67 -7.20
CA ALA A 325 10.40 -14.85 -8.51
C ALA A 325 11.85 -15.37 -8.37
N LYS A 326 12.63 -14.85 -7.42
CA LYS A 326 13.99 -15.33 -7.14
C LYS A 326 14.00 -16.75 -6.57
N ALA A 327 13.07 -17.08 -5.69
CA ALA A 327 12.95 -18.44 -5.17
C ALA A 327 12.63 -19.46 -6.28
N LEU A 328 11.76 -19.10 -7.24
CA LEU A 328 11.47 -19.95 -8.41
C LEU A 328 12.66 -20.10 -9.35
N GLU A 329 13.49 -19.07 -9.49
CA GLU A 329 14.73 -19.12 -10.30
C GLU A 329 15.81 -20.02 -9.66
N ASN A 330 15.93 -19.98 -8.33
CA ASN A 330 17.03 -20.60 -7.58
C ASN A 330 16.78 -22.06 -7.19
N ASN A 331 15.55 -22.56 -7.29
CA ASN A 331 15.18 -23.90 -6.85
C ASN A 331 14.82 -24.82 -8.03
N GLU A 332 14.89 -26.12 -7.80
CA GLU A 332 14.52 -27.12 -8.81
C GLU A 332 13.04 -27.51 -8.73
N ASP A 333 12.43 -27.41 -7.57
CA ASP A 333 11.04 -27.80 -7.33
C ASP A 333 10.23 -26.72 -6.60
N LEU A 334 8.92 -26.73 -6.87
CA LEU A 334 7.98 -25.73 -6.41
C LEU A 334 7.83 -25.70 -4.88
N GLN A 335 8.02 -26.84 -4.19
CA GLN A 335 7.92 -26.90 -2.74
C GLN A 335 9.10 -26.21 -2.08
N SER A 336 10.32 -26.42 -2.59
CA SER A 336 11.52 -25.75 -2.09
C SER A 336 11.43 -24.24 -2.33
N ALA A 337 11.02 -23.84 -3.53
CA ALA A 337 10.85 -22.44 -3.88
C ALA A 337 9.79 -21.73 -2.99
N SER A 338 8.62 -22.33 -2.81
CA SER A 338 7.58 -21.73 -1.97
C SER A 338 7.99 -21.63 -0.50
N LYS A 339 8.72 -22.62 0.03
CA LYS A 339 9.24 -22.57 1.39
C LYS A 339 10.31 -21.50 1.59
N GLU A 340 11.23 -21.37 0.63
CA GLU A 340 12.26 -20.31 0.66
C GLU A 340 11.63 -18.93 0.64
N TYR A 341 10.70 -18.71 -0.29
CA TYR A 341 9.94 -17.48 -0.37
C TYR A 341 9.21 -17.16 0.94
N GLU A 342 8.38 -18.09 1.42
CA GLU A 342 7.57 -17.88 2.62
C GLU A 342 8.43 -17.60 3.85
N ALA A 343 9.59 -18.25 4.00
CA ALA A 343 10.50 -18.01 5.11
C ALA A 343 11.03 -16.57 5.11
N GLN A 344 11.48 -16.07 3.95
CA GLN A 344 11.99 -14.70 3.81
C GLN A 344 10.86 -13.66 3.97
N MET A 345 9.70 -13.90 3.36
CA MET A 345 8.52 -13.06 3.48
C MET A 345 8.05 -12.94 4.93
N TYR A 346 8.01 -14.05 5.69
CA TYR A 346 7.62 -14.01 7.11
C TYR A 346 8.54 -13.16 7.96
N GLU A 347 9.85 -13.22 7.72
CA GLU A 347 10.82 -12.41 8.46
C GLU A 347 10.64 -10.92 8.15
N ALA A 348 10.62 -10.55 6.88
CA ALA A 348 10.48 -9.17 6.44
C ALA A 348 9.14 -8.57 6.84
N SER A 349 8.03 -9.30 6.65
CA SER A 349 6.69 -8.80 6.96
C SER A 349 6.44 -8.69 8.47
N GLU A 350 7.00 -9.58 9.30
CA GLU A 350 6.89 -9.46 10.76
C GLU A 350 7.60 -8.20 11.26
N GLN A 351 8.79 -7.90 10.73
CA GLN A 351 9.52 -6.67 11.07
C GLN A 351 8.71 -5.43 10.68
N SER A 352 8.28 -5.34 9.42
CA SER A 352 7.50 -4.22 8.90
C SER A 352 6.18 -4.02 9.65
N ALA A 353 5.48 -5.11 10.01
CA ALA A 353 4.24 -5.04 10.79
C ALA A 353 4.47 -4.54 12.23
N ARG A 354 5.61 -4.86 12.86
CA ARG A 354 5.99 -4.33 14.18
C ARG A 354 6.29 -2.83 14.12
N GLU A 355 7.03 -2.39 13.11
CA GLU A 355 7.33 -0.97 12.89
C GLU A 355 6.04 -0.18 12.63
N SER A 356 5.17 -0.70 11.77
CA SER A 356 3.87 -0.08 11.49
C SER A 356 2.97 0.02 12.74
N GLN A 357 2.99 -0.99 13.60
CA GLN A 357 2.26 -0.98 14.87
C GLN A 357 2.85 0.05 15.84
N ALA A 358 4.18 0.13 15.95
CA ALA A 358 4.87 1.10 16.80
C ALA A 358 4.56 2.54 16.35
N ASN A 359 4.63 2.81 15.04
CA ASN A 359 4.28 4.12 14.47
C ASN A 359 2.82 4.50 14.74
N LEU A 360 1.89 3.53 14.63
CA LEU A 360 0.49 3.75 14.97
C LEU A 360 0.33 4.17 16.44
N GLU A 361 0.96 3.42 17.36
CA GLU A 361 0.89 3.70 18.80
C GLU A 361 1.48 5.08 19.13
N GLU A 362 2.55 5.48 18.44
CA GLU A 362 3.18 6.77 18.62
C GLU A 362 2.33 7.92 18.05
N MET A 363 1.72 7.75 16.87
CA MET A 363 0.84 8.75 16.23
C MET A 363 -0.33 9.18 17.11
N PHE A 364 -0.87 8.25 17.88
CA PHE A 364 -2.03 8.51 18.74
C PHE A 364 -1.67 8.59 20.23
N SER A 365 -0.37 8.73 20.54
CA SER A 365 0.12 8.93 21.91
C SER A 365 0.14 10.40 22.29
N ASP A 366 0.32 10.67 23.59
CA ASP A 366 0.59 12.03 24.09
C ASP A 366 1.90 12.57 23.49
N ASN A 367 1.88 13.83 23.06
CA ASN A 367 3.02 14.54 22.44
C ASN A 367 3.51 13.85 21.13
N ALA A 368 2.63 13.24 20.36
CA ALA A 368 2.96 12.55 19.10
C ALA A 368 3.80 13.44 18.16
N ALA A 369 3.40 14.69 17.94
CA ALA A 369 4.09 15.62 17.06
C ALA A 369 5.57 15.85 17.48
N GLN A 370 5.82 15.99 18.77
CA GLN A 370 7.18 16.11 19.32
C GLN A 370 8.00 14.85 19.05
N LYS A 371 7.45 13.68 19.35
CA LYS A 371 8.14 12.39 19.18
C LYS A 371 8.50 12.13 17.73
N PHE A 372 7.54 12.34 16.81
CA PHE A 372 7.80 12.21 15.38
C PHE A 372 8.81 13.24 14.89
N GLY A 373 8.73 14.50 15.37
CA GLY A 373 9.72 15.52 15.06
C GLY A 373 11.12 15.12 15.52
N ASP A 374 11.26 14.64 16.75
CA ASP A 374 12.54 14.19 17.30
C ASP A 374 13.09 12.99 16.52
N PHE A 375 12.23 12.03 16.15
CA PHE A 375 12.61 10.87 15.34
C PHE A 375 13.14 11.26 13.96
N PHE A 376 12.45 12.13 13.22
CA PHE A 376 12.91 12.58 11.91
C PHE A 376 14.20 13.42 12.00
N ASN A 377 14.34 14.27 13.02
CA ASN A 377 15.57 15.03 13.23
C ASN A 377 16.78 14.10 13.49
N GLN A 378 16.60 13.03 14.29
CA GLN A 378 17.66 12.05 14.54
C GLN A 378 18.06 11.29 13.26
N ILE A 379 17.10 10.93 12.42
CA ILE A 379 17.39 10.29 11.12
C ILE A 379 18.18 11.25 10.23
N GLY A 380 17.78 12.52 10.15
CA GLY A 380 18.50 13.53 9.37
C GLY A 380 19.96 13.70 9.82
N GLU A 381 20.21 13.78 11.12
CA GLU A 381 21.55 13.86 11.68
C GLU A 381 22.43 12.64 11.32
N LEU A 382 21.86 11.43 11.37
CA LEU A 382 22.56 10.19 11.00
C LEU A 382 22.92 10.15 9.50
N PHE A 383 22.04 10.66 8.64
CA PHE A 383 22.33 10.77 7.20
C PHE A 383 23.44 11.75 6.91
N GLU A 384 23.46 12.94 7.55
CA GLU A 384 24.52 13.92 7.40
C GLU A 384 25.88 13.40 7.87
N GLU A 385 25.92 12.71 9.02
CA GLU A 385 27.14 12.06 9.52
C GLU A 385 27.69 11.00 8.56
N HIS A 386 26.81 10.21 7.95
CA HIS A 386 27.21 9.16 7.01
C HIS A 386 27.75 9.73 5.70
N GLN A 387 27.19 10.83 5.21
CA GLN A 387 27.70 11.53 4.04
C GLN A 387 29.05 12.21 4.32
N ALA A 388 29.23 12.80 5.50
CA ALA A 388 30.50 13.41 5.92
C ALA A 388 31.65 12.38 6.06
N GLN A 389 31.33 11.12 6.38
CA GLN A 389 32.33 10.02 6.48
C GLN A 389 32.73 9.43 5.11
N LYS A 390 31.98 9.71 4.05
CA LYS A 390 32.26 9.23 2.68
C LYS A 390 33.03 10.25 1.82
N GLN A 391 33.21 11.48 2.31
CA GLN A 391 34.05 12.53 1.73
C GLN A 391 35.44 12.52 2.36
#